data_b6886d017bab758f5f59703a7acc37c4
#
_entry.id   b6886d017bab758f5f59703a7acc37c4
#
_cell.length_a   1.000
_cell.length_b   1.000
_cell.length_c   1.000
_cell.angle_alpha   90.00
_cell.angle_beta   90.00
_cell.angle_gamma   90.00
#
_symmetry.space_group_name_H-M   'P 1'
#
loop_
_entity.id
_entity.type
_entity.pdbx_description
1 polymer ?
#
loop_
_entity_poly.entity_id
_entity_poly.type
_entity_poly.pdbx_seq_one_letter_code
_entity_poly.pdbx_strand_id
1 'polypeptide(L)'
;PHNTGDGLMMALDIGAMKHGLYDGCHATPMDLYMKNYGGLDLEPSERKNYRKICYFLGIMVNAEGKRFLDEGKNFRNYTYAQYGRKVLEQSGNFAWQIFDSKVFDLLYEEYRFHDAHFVEGTTLDDIISKLEGVDKNEVKTTIQEYNDSVDTKIEFDPTILDGKSTKGLEISKSNWAQKID
;
A
#
# COMPACT_ATOMS: atom_id res chain seq x y z
N PRO A 1 23.60 1.98 -5.85
CA PRO A 1 23.96 1.86 -4.45
C PRO A 1 25.45 1.52 -4.30
N HIS A 2 26.11 2.17 -3.34
CA HIS A 2 27.55 1.99 -3.10
C HIS A 2 27.84 0.96 -1.99
N ASN A 3 26.80 0.50 -1.30
CA ASN A 3 26.94 -0.50 -0.25
C ASN A 3 27.01 -1.89 -0.89
N THR A 4 28.17 -2.53 -0.78
CA THR A 4 28.47 -3.87 -1.30
C THR A 4 28.52 -4.95 -0.22
N GLY A 5 28.23 -4.57 1.05
CA GLY A 5 28.22 -5.48 2.18
C GLY A 5 29.60 -5.70 2.83
N ASP A 6 30.60 -4.88 2.50
CA ASP A 6 31.98 -5.07 2.99
C ASP A 6 32.05 -5.12 4.51
N GLY A 7 31.32 -4.23 5.22
CA GLY A 7 31.27 -4.25 6.68
C GLY A 7 30.68 -5.54 7.27
N LEU A 8 29.68 -6.13 6.58
CA LEU A 8 29.13 -7.43 6.95
C LEU A 8 30.18 -8.54 6.78
N MET A 9 30.85 -8.56 5.64
CA MET A 9 31.90 -9.56 5.36
C MET A 9 33.05 -9.45 6.36
N MET A 10 33.53 -8.24 6.65
CA MET A 10 34.56 -8.02 7.67
C MET A 10 34.16 -8.56 9.05
N ALA A 11 32.91 -8.37 9.46
CA ALA A 11 32.41 -8.90 10.73
C ALA A 11 32.36 -10.44 10.74
N LEU A 12 31.91 -11.05 9.63
CA LEU A 12 31.89 -12.51 9.49
C LEU A 12 33.29 -13.11 9.48
N ASP A 13 34.26 -12.47 8.84
CA ASP A 13 35.67 -12.94 8.75
C ASP A 13 36.35 -13.01 10.11
N ILE A 14 35.98 -12.16 11.06
CA ILE A 14 36.45 -12.20 12.44
C ILE A 14 35.60 -13.07 13.36
N GLY A 15 34.68 -13.86 12.82
CA GLY A 15 33.88 -14.85 13.55
C GLY A 15 32.55 -14.34 14.14
N ALA A 16 32.01 -13.21 13.69
CA ALA A 16 30.68 -12.78 14.09
C ALA A 16 29.63 -13.78 13.62
N MET A 17 28.63 -14.03 14.45
CA MET A 17 27.55 -14.98 14.14
C MET A 17 26.58 -14.40 13.13
N LYS A 18 26.36 -15.14 12.05
CA LYS A 18 25.29 -14.83 11.08
C LYS A 18 23.93 -15.05 11.72
N HIS A 19 23.05 -14.02 11.71
CA HIS A 19 21.70 -14.10 12.24
C HIS A 19 20.71 -13.34 11.36
N GLY A 20 19.49 -13.86 11.23
CA GLY A 20 18.41 -13.27 10.44
C GLY A 20 18.27 -13.86 9.05
N LEU A 21 17.45 -13.22 8.22
CA LEU A 21 17.18 -13.60 6.83
C LEU A 21 18.12 -12.84 5.89
N TYR A 22 19.04 -13.57 5.26
CA TYR A 22 20.01 -13.00 4.32
C TYR A 22 19.52 -13.01 2.87
N ASP A 23 18.44 -13.72 2.60
CA ASP A 23 17.74 -13.81 1.32
C ASP A 23 16.49 -12.91 1.25
N GLY A 24 16.18 -12.21 2.35
CA GLY A 24 15.07 -11.28 2.42
C GLY A 24 15.49 -9.83 2.19
N CYS A 25 14.53 -9.00 1.84
CA CYS A 25 14.70 -7.56 1.74
C CYS A 25 13.57 -6.81 2.45
N HIS A 26 13.85 -5.57 2.84
CA HIS A 26 12.86 -4.65 3.35
C HIS A 26 12.06 -4.08 2.17
N ALA A 27 10.83 -4.55 2.00
CA ALA A 27 9.95 -4.14 0.92
C ALA A 27 9.01 -3.00 1.38
N THR A 28 8.67 -2.10 0.47
CA THR A 28 7.71 -1.01 0.70
C THR A 28 6.87 -0.85 -0.56
N PRO A 29 5.54 -0.68 -0.46
CA PRO A 29 4.74 -0.34 -1.64
C PRO A 29 5.23 0.96 -2.26
N MET A 30 5.49 0.93 -3.57
CA MET A 30 5.99 2.04 -4.36
C MET A 30 5.07 2.30 -5.54
N ASP A 31 5.13 3.50 -6.13
CA ASP A 31 4.44 3.79 -7.38
C ASP A 31 4.99 2.91 -8.50
N LEU A 32 4.11 2.14 -9.15
CA LEU A 32 4.50 1.16 -10.18
C LEU A 32 5.15 1.82 -11.40
N TYR A 33 4.74 3.03 -11.75
CA TYR A 33 5.18 3.74 -12.95
C TYR A 33 6.21 4.83 -12.68
N MET A 34 6.71 4.91 -11.45
CA MET A 34 7.73 5.90 -11.13
C MET A 34 8.98 5.67 -11.98
N LYS A 35 9.51 6.77 -12.50
CA LYS A 35 10.77 6.78 -13.26
C LYS A 35 11.95 6.93 -12.30
N ASN A 36 13.09 6.35 -12.68
CA ASN A 36 14.38 6.58 -12.01
C ASN A 36 14.38 6.33 -10.50
N TYR A 37 13.65 5.29 -10.05
CA TYR A 37 13.72 4.92 -8.64
C TYR A 37 15.17 4.62 -8.24
N GLY A 38 15.62 5.29 -7.18
CA GLY A 38 17.01 5.22 -6.76
C GLY A 38 17.98 5.98 -7.67
N GLY A 39 17.49 6.77 -8.63
CA GLY A 39 18.19 7.57 -9.62
C GLY A 39 19.50 8.17 -9.16
N LEU A 40 20.59 7.37 -9.23
CA LEU A 40 21.94 7.81 -8.87
C LEU A 40 22.50 8.82 -9.87
N ASP A 41 21.88 8.87 -11.04
CA ASP A 41 22.10 9.83 -12.13
C ASP A 41 21.39 11.17 -11.91
N LEU A 42 20.44 11.23 -10.97
CA LEU A 42 19.76 12.48 -10.60
C LEU A 42 20.52 13.19 -9.47
N GLU A 43 20.46 14.52 -9.51
CA GLU A 43 20.91 15.33 -8.37
C GLU A 43 20.14 14.95 -7.09
N PRO A 44 20.78 14.94 -5.92
CA PRO A 44 20.12 14.53 -4.66
C PRO A 44 18.80 15.27 -4.38
N SER A 45 18.68 16.53 -4.78
CA SER A 45 17.47 17.35 -4.61
C SER A 45 16.30 16.93 -5.52
N GLU A 46 16.60 16.18 -6.59
CA GLU A 46 15.60 15.69 -7.56
C GLU A 46 15.12 14.27 -7.25
N ARG A 47 15.77 13.59 -6.29
CA ARG A 47 15.43 12.23 -5.90
C ARG A 47 14.20 12.20 -5.03
N LYS A 48 13.04 11.95 -5.63
CA LYS A 48 11.77 11.85 -4.94
C LYS A 48 11.56 10.47 -4.33
N ASN A 49 10.79 10.42 -3.27
CA ASN A 49 10.35 9.18 -2.65
C ASN A 49 8.90 8.90 -3.05
N TYR A 50 8.68 7.88 -3.85
CA TYR A 50 7.37 7.51 -4.39
C TYR A 50 6.66 6.42 -3.58
N ARG A 51 6.86 6.39 -2.25
CA ARG A 51 6.22 5.41 -1.36
C ARG A 51 4.69 5.56 -1.37
N LYS A 52 4.00 4.44 -1.47
CA LYS A 52 2.54 4.35 -1.42
C LYS A 52 2.11 3.67 -0.12
N ILE A 53 2.27 4.36 1.00
CA ILE A 53 2.07 3.82 2.36
C ILE A 53 0.84 4.37 3.10
N CYS A 54 -0.06 5.08 2.41
CA CYS A 54 -1.35 5.51 2.96
C CYS A 54 -2.46 4.46 2.80
N TYR A 55 -2.14 3.22 2.48
CA TYR A 55 -3.10 2.12 2.27
C TYR A 55 -4.14 1.99 3.38
N PHE A 56 -3.80 2.37 4.61
CA PHE A 56 -4.71 2.31 5.76
C PHE A 56 -5.93 3.25 5.62
N LEU A 57 -5.85 4.30 4.80
CA LEU A 57 -6.95 5.22 4.50
C LEU A 57 -7.94 4.70 3.44
N GLY A 58 -7.60 3.62 2.75
CA GLY A 58 -8.41 3.01 1.69
C GLY A 58 -8.40 1.49 1.75
N ILE A 59 -8.52 0.85 0.60
CA ILE A 59 -8.36 -0.59 0.42
C ILE A 59 -7.32 -0.89 -0.64
N MET A 60 -6.77 -2.11 -0.60
CA MET A 60 -5.84 -2.62 -1.61
C MET A 60 -6.48 -3.80 -2.35
N VAL A 61 -6.48 -3.75 -3.68
CA VAL A 61 -6.97 -4.84 -4.53
C VAL A 61 -5.86 -5.33 -5.47
N ASN A 62 -5.76 -6.64 -5.63
CA ASN A 62 -4.81 -7.31 -6.52
C ASN A 62 -5.34 -7.41 -7.96
N ALA A 63 -4.60 -8.09 -8.84
CA ALA A 63 -4.99 -8.32 -10.24
C ALA A 63 -6.33 -9.07 -10.38
N GLU A 64 -6.65 -9.94 -9.43
CA GLU A 64 -7.91 -10.67 -9.37
C GLU A 64 -9.07 -9.81 -8.85
N GLY A 65 -8.83 -8.54 -8.53
CA GLY A 65 -9.84 -7.62 -8.00
C GLY A 65 -10.17 -7.80 -6.53
N LYS A 66 -9.39 -8.59 -5.79
CA LYS A 66 -9.65 -8.98 -4.40
C LYS A 66 -8.74 -8.26 -3.41
N ARG A 67 -9.28 -7.96 -2.22
CA ARG A 67 -8.45 -7.59 -1.07
C ARG A 67 -7.66 -8.82 -0.58
N PHE A 68 -6.43 -8.59 -0.16
CA PHE A 68 -5.51 -9.68 0.22
C PHE A 68 -4.80 -9.46 1.56
N LEU A 69 -5.13 -8.37 2.26
CA LEU A 69 -4.58 -8.05 3.58
C LEU A 69 -5.53 -7.13 4.37
N ASP A 70 -5.28 -6.99 5.67
CA ASP A 70 -5.93 -6.02 6.55
C ASP A 70 -5.16 -4.70 6.50
N GLU A 71 -5.63 -3.75 5.73
CA GLU A 71 -4.98 -2.45 5.56
C GLU A 71 -4.96 -1.62 6.86
N GLY A 72 -5.88 -1.93 7.78
CA GLY A 72 -6.04 -1.26 9.07
C GLY A 72 -5.46 -2.00 10.27
N LYS A 73 -4.61 -3.00 10.07
CA LYS A 73 -4.09 -3.87 11.13
C LYS A 73 -3.38 -3.10 12.25
N ASN A 74 -2.58 -2.09 11.89
CA ASN A 74 -1.84 -1.26 12.84
C ASN A 74 -1.34 0.00 12.12
N PHE A 75 -0.74 0.93 12.87
CA PHE A 75 -0.06 2.08 12.28
C PHE A 75 0.95 1.63 11.21
N ARG A 76 1.03 2.37 10.12
CA ARG A 76 1.86 2.03 8.96
C ARG A 76 3.32 1.71 9.29
N ASN A 77 3.87 2.34 10.34
CA ASN A 77 5.25 2.11 10.77
C ASN A 77 5.52 0.64 11.16
N TYR A 78 4.48 -0.08 11.56
CA TYR A 78 4.56 -1.49 11.93
C TYR A 78 4.17 -2.45 10.80
N THR A 79 3.62 -1.94 9.69
CA THR A 79 3.02 -2.78 8.64
C THR A 79 3.63 -2.60 7.26
N TYR A 80 4.20 -1.44 6.93
CA TYR A 80 4.61 -1.11 5.56
C TYR A 80 5.60 -2.10 4.94
N ALA A 81 6.55 -2.61 5.72
CA ALA A 81 7.52 -3.59 5.22
C ALA A 81 6.86 -4.96 4.95
N GLN A 82 5.93 -5.37 5.81
CA GLN A 82 5.13 -6.57 5.59
C GLN A 82 4.24 -6.42 4.35
N TYR A 83 3.64 -5.24 4.16
CA TYR A 83 2.69 -5.02 3.06
C TYR A 83 3.39 -4.87 1.71
N GLY A 84 4.59 -4.29 1.67
CA GLY A 84 5.41 -4.34 0.46
C GLY A 84 5.69 -5.78 0.01
N ARG A 85 6.02 -6.66 0.95
CA ARG A 85 6.19 -8.09 0.66
C ARG A 85 4.88 -8.75 0.19
N LYS A 86 3.75 -8.41 0.83
CA LYS A 86 2.44 -8.93 0.42
C LYS A 86 2.05 -8.50 -1.00
N VAL A 87 2.41 -7.31 -1.43
CA VAL A 87 2.23 -6.88 -2.82
C VAL A 87 3.10 -7.72 -3.77
N LEU A 88 4.36 -7.99 -3.41
CA LEU A 88 5.24 -8.86 -4.21
C LEU A 88 4.72 -10.30 -4.38
N GLU A 89 3.87 -10.76 -3.46
CA GLU A 89 3.23 -12.08 -3.52
C GLU A 89 2.01 -12.13 -4.46
N GLN A 90 1.51 -10.95 -4.91
CA GLN A 90 0.33 -10.89 -5.79
C GLN A 90 0.72 -11.07 -7.27
N SER A 91 -0.25 -11.51 -8.07
CA SER A 91 -0.09 -11.64 -9.53
C SER A 91 0.39 -10.32 -10.14
N GLY A 92 1.47 -10.36 -10.91
CA GLY A 92 2.08 -9.17 -11.50
C GLY A 92 2.85 -8.28 -10.52
N ASN A 93 2.98 -8.67 -9.24
CA ASN A 93 3.69 -7.93 -8.19
C ASN A 93 3.18 -6.50 -7.98
N PHE A 94 1.89 -6.26 -8.21
CA PHE A 94 1.24 -4.97 -8.03
C PHE A 94 -0.11 -5.08 -7.32
N ALA A 95 -0.61 -3.93 -6.85
CA ALA A 95 -1.96 -3.76 -6.35
C ALA A 95 -2.42 -2.31 -6.58
N TRP A 96 -3.70 -2.10 -6.76
CA TRP A 96 -4.30 -0.79 -6.70
C TRP A 96 -4.65 -0.43 -5.26
N GLN A 97 -4.37 0.81 -4.89
CA GLN A 97 -4.88 1.42 -3.66
C GLN A 97 -6.06 2.33 -4.04
N ILE A 98 -7.22 2.06 -3.49
CA ILE A 98 -8.46 2.77 -3.80
C ILE A 98 -8.85 3.60 -2.57
N PHE A 99 -9.06 4.90 -2.78
CA PHE A 99 -9.39 5.87 -1.75
C PHE A 99 -10.69 6.60 -2.11
N ASP A 100 -11.47 6.91 -1.11
CA ASP A 100 -12.55 7.88 -1.25
C ASP A 100 -12.02 9.32 -1.15
N SER A 101 -12.70 10.26 -1.78
CA SER A 101 -12.35 11.68 -1.75
C SER A 101 -12.30 12.28 -0.33
N LYS A 102 -13.05 11.71 0.62
CA LYS A 102 -13.07 12.10 2.04
C LYS A 102 -11.69 12.05 2.73
N VAL A 103 -10.80 11.20 2.24
CA VAL A 103 -9.44 11.05 2.81
C VAL A 103 -8.35 11.68 1.97
N PHE A 104 -8.69 12.36 0.88
CA PHE A 104 -7.70 12.92 -0.05
C PHE A 104 -6.68 13.83 0.63
N ASP A 105 -7.13 14.72 1.51
CA ASP A 105 -6.26 15.67 2.22
C ASP A 105 -5.35 14.99 3.27
N LEU A 106 -5.65 13.74 3.64
CA LEU A 106 -4.84 12.95 4.56
C LEU A 106 -3.74 12.15 3.84
N LEU A 107 -3.81 12.04 2.50
CA LEU A 107 -2.78 11.37 1.71
C LEU A 107 -1.48 12.16 1.76
N TYR A 108 -0.37 11.44 1.87
CA TYR A 108 0.96 12.04 1.84
C TYR A 108 1.26 12.70 0.50
N GLU A 109 2.23 13.62 0.49
CA GLU A 109 2.61 14.36 -0.72
C GLU A 109 3.01 13.46 -1.89
N GLU A 110 3.57 12.27 -1.61
CA GLU A 110 3.99 11.30 -2.62
C GLU A 110 2.83 10.76 -3.48
N TYR A 111 1.59 10.91 -3.03
CA TYR A 111 0.38 10.59 -3.81
C TYR A 111 -0.03 11.73 -4.75
N ARG A 112 0.45 12.94 -4.47
CA ARG A 112 0.06 14.18 -5.17
C ARG A 112 1.17 14.79 -6.02
N PHE A 113 2.29 14.11 -6.19
CA PHE A 113 3.32 14.54 -7.13
C PHE A 113 2.74 14.58 -8.54
N HIS A 114 3.11 15.59 -9.33
CA HIS A 114 2.61 15.76 -10.70
C HIS A 114 2.91 14.57 -11.63
N ASP A 115 3.91 13.78 -11.28
CA ASP A 115 4.37 12.59 -11.99
C ASP A 115 4.00 11.28 -11.26
N ALA A 116 3.19 11.35 -10.20
CA ALA A 116 2.61 10.18 -9.57
C ALA A 116 1.55 9.56 -10.49
N HIS A 117 1.53 8.24 -10.55
CA HIS A 117 0.49 7.54 -11.30
C HIS A 117 -0.78 7.38 -10.44
N PHE A 118 -1.87 7.97 -10.89
CA PHE A 118 -3.17 7.81 -10.28
C PHE A 118 -4.28 8.00 -11.33
N VAL A 119 -5.46 7.51 -11.01
CA VAL A 119 -6.69 7.74 -11.77
C VAL A 119 -7.74 8.35 -10.84
N GLU A 120 -8.55 9.24 -11.38
CA GLU A 120 -9.64 9.90 -10.67
C GLU A 120 -10.97 9.66 -11.39
N GLY A 121 -12.04 9.66 -10.63
CA GLY A 121 -13.38 9.53 -11.17
C GLY A 121 -14.42 10.12 -10.22
N THR A 122 -15.59 10.42 -10.75
CA THR A 122 -16.71 10.98 -10.00
C THR A 122 -17.70 9.92 -9.53
N THR A 123 -17.55 8.70 -10.01
CA THR A 123 -18.36 7.54 -9.63
C THR A 123 -17.47 6.30 -9.55
N LEU A 124 -17.91 5.29 -8.81
CA LEU A 124 -17.20 4.00 -8.72
C LEU A 124 -17.03 3.34 -10.10
N ASP A 125 -18.07 3.36 -10.94
CA ASP A 125 -18.00 2.78 -12.28
C ASP A 125 -16.98 3.51 -13.16
N ASP A 126 -16.88 4.84 -13.05
CA ASP A 126 -15.88 5.63 -13.77
C ASP A 126 -14.47 5.26 -13.33
N ILE A 127 -14.18 5.24 -12.02
CA ILE A 127 -12.88 4.82 -11.48
C ILE A 127 -12.53 3.39 -11.92
N ILE A 128 -13.44 2.44 -11.72
CA ILE A 128 -13.20 1.02 -12.04
C ILE A 128 -12.89 0.86 -13.53
N SER A 129 -13.55 1.63 -14.41
CA SER A 129 -13.31 1.59 -15.85
C SER A 129 -11.84 1.91 -16.22
N LYS A 130 -11.18 2.75 -15.42
CA LYS A 130 -9.81 3.25 -15.62
C LYS A 130 -8.73 2.37 -15.00
N LEU A 131 -9.09 1.43 -14.11
CA LEU A 131 -8.13 0.53 -13.50
C LEU A 131 -7.59 -0.46 -14.55
N GLU A 132 -6.27 -0.55 -14.65
CA GLU A 132 -5.58 -1.44 -15.57
C GLU A 132 -5.08 -2.70 -14.85
N GLY A 133 -5.03 -3.83 -15.56
CA GLY A 133 -4.45 -5.07 -15.07
C GLY A 133 -5.26 -5.78 -13.97
N VAL A 134 -6.55 -5.46 -13.79
CA VAL A 134 -7.42 -6.05 -12.76
C VAL A 134 -8.72 -6.60 -13.34
N ASP A 135 -9.33 -7.57 -12.65
CA ASP A 135 -10.71 -7.96 -12.91
C ASP A 135 -11.67 -6.88 -12.39
N LYS A 136 -12.19 -6.06 -13.30
CA LYS A 136 -13.05 -4.91 -12.98
C LYS A 136 -14.39 -5.33 -12.35
N ASN A 137 -14.94 -6.48 -12.75
CA ASN A 137 -16.18 -6.99 -12.17
C ASN A 137 -15.98 -7.41 -10.73
N GLU A 138 -14.88 -8.10 -10.45
CA GLU A 138 -14.54 -8.50 -9.09
C GLU A 138 -14.17 -7.29 -8.22
N VAL A 139 -13.48 -6.26 -8.75
CA VAL A 139 -13.26 -5.00 -8.01
C VAL A 139 -14.58 -4.38 -7.57
N LYS A 140 -15.58 -4.34 -8.45
CA LYS A 140 -16.90 -3.80 -8.12
C LYS A 140 -17.57 -4.59 -6.99
N THR A 141 -17.53 -5.91 -7.06
CA THR A 141 -18.05 -6.81 -6.02
C THR A 141 -17.32 -6.58 -4.70
N THR A 142 -15.98 -6.54 -4.74
CA THR A 142 -15.12 -6.32 -3.57
C THR A 142 -15.44 -4.99 -2.87
N ILE A 143 -15.61 -3.90 -3.62
CA ILE A 143 -15.97 -2.59 -3.04
C ILE A 143 -17.37 -2.63 -2.43
N GLN A 144 -18.33 -3.27 -3.08
CA GLN A 144 -19.70 -3.37 -2.57
C GLN A 144 -19.72 -4.17 -1.24
N GLU A 145 -19.13 -5.35 -1.21
CA GLU A 145 -19.03 -6.18 0.00
C GLU A 145 -18.31 -5.44 1.13
N TYR A 146 -17.21 -4.75 0.79
CA TYR A 146 -16.47 -3.93 1.74
C TYR A 146 -17.38 -2.83 2.32
N ASN A 147 -18.07 -2.06 1.49
CA ASN A 147 -18.94 -0.97 1.91
C ASN A 147 -20.09 -1.45 2.81
N ASP A 148 -20.68 -2.61 2.49
CA ASP A 148 -21.75 -3.21 3.28
C ASP A 148 -21.28 -3.70 4.65
N SER A 149 -20.00 -4.01 4.76
CA SER A 149 -19.36 -4.56 5.97
C SER A 149 -18.86 -3.50 6.97
N VAL A 150 -18.74 -2.22 6.54
CA VAL A 150 -18.17 -1.13 7.37
C VAL A 150 -19.05 -0.85 8.59
N ASP A 151 -18.45 -0.86 9.79
CA ASP A 151 -19.14 -0.41 11.01
C ASP A 151 -19.26 1.11 11.01
N THR A 152 -20.47 1.59 10.73
CA THR A 152 -20.78 3.03 10.68
C THR A 152 -21.01 3.68 12.04
N LYS A 153 -20.99 2.90 13.14
CA LYS A 153 -21.24 3.41 14.49
C LYS A 153 -19.99 4.00 15.15
N ILE A 154 -18.82 3.66 14.62
CA ILE A 154 -17.55 4.14 15.14
C ILE A 154 -17.08 5.32 14.30
N GLU A 155 -16.68 6.40 14.94
CA GLU A 155 -16.10 7.56 14.27
C GLU A 155 -14.71 7.24 13.74
N PHE A 156 -14.35 7.86 12.62
CA PHE A 156 -13.04 7.72 12.01
C PHE A 156 -12.06 8.68 12.69
N ASP A 157 -10.95 8.13 13.19
CA ASP A 157 -9.83 8.90 13.72
C ASP A 157 -8.49 8.29 13.27
N PRO A 158 -7.80 8.89 12.29
CA PRO A 158 -6.55 8.34 11.78
C PRO A 158 -5.37 8.49 12.77
N THR A 159 -5.55 9.18 13.90
CA THR A 159 -4.50 9.43 14.89
C THR A 159 -4.38 8.33 15.93
N ILE A 160 -5.38 7.47 16.07
CA ILE A 160 -5.42 6.33 16.98
C ILE A 160 -5.80 5.06 16.24
N LEU A 161 -5.68 3.90 16.88
CA LEU A 161 -6.34 2.67 16.43
C LEU A 161 -7.81 2.77 16.83
N ASP A 162 -8.64 3.26 15.92
CA ASP A 162 -10.01 3.69 16.19
C ASP A 162 -11.01 2.52 16.32
N GLY A 163 -10.60 1.31 15.93
CA GLY A 163 -11.48 0.14 15.94
C GLY A 163 -12.62 0.20 14.92
N LYS A 164 -12.66 1.22 14.05
CA LYS A 164 -13.63 1.32 12.95
C LYS A 164 -13.31 0.27 11.91
N SER A 165 -14.00 -0.86 12.02
CA SER A 165 -13.67 -2.10 11.33
C SER A 165 -14.75 -2.52 10.34
N THR A 166 -14.43 -3.54 9.53
CA THR A 166 -15.40 -4.28 8.73
C THR A 166 -15.83 -5.57 9.46
N LYS A 167 -17.05 -6.04 9.19
CA LYS A 167 -17.60 -7.25 9.78
C LYS A 167 -18.08 -8.24 8.73
N GLY A 168 -17.80 -9.52 8.92
CA GLY A 168 -18.29 -10.58 8.04
C GLY A 168 -17.47 -10.84 6.78
N LEU A 169 -16.38 -10.13 6.55
CA LEU A 169 -15.44 -10.39 5.46
C LEU A 169 -14.43 -11.48 5.86
N GLU A 170 -13.95 -12.25 4.90
CA GLU A 170 -12.84 -13.20 5.08
C GLU A 170 -11.59 -12.49 5.61
N ILE A 171 -11.26 -11.33 5.05
CA ILE A 171 -10.21 -10.45 5.53
C ILE A 171 -10.85 -9.16 6.04
N SER A 172 -11.02 -9.06 7.35
CA SER A 172 -11.52 -7.83 7.97
C SER A 172 -10.47 -6.72 7.89
N LYS A 173 -10.94 -5.47 7.78
CA LYS A 173 -10.13 -4.29 8.05
C LYS A 173 -10.34 -3.88 9.50
N SER A 174 -9.27 -3.89 10.31
CA SER A 174 -9.38 -3.76 11.78
C SER A 174 -9.61 -2.34 12.25
N ASN A 175 -9.09 -1.34 11.55
CA ASN A 175 -9.21 0.08 11.88
C ASN A 175 -9.42 0.92 10.61
N TRP A 176 -9.93 2.14 10.77
CA TRP A 176 -10.05 3.15 9.73
C TRP A 176 -10.89 2.72 8.53
N ALA A 177 -11.84 1.82 8.73
CA ALA A 177 -12.72 1.38 7.67
C ALA A 177 -13.73 2.49 7.31
N GLN A 178 -13.60 3.08 6.14
CA GLN A 178 -14.53 4.04 5.57
C GLN A 178 -15.11 3.52 4.28
N LYS A 179 -16.38 3.83 4.00
CA LYS A 179 -16.99 3.51 2.72
C LYS A 179 -16.30 4.25 1.59
N ILE A 180 -16.26 3.63 0.45
CA ILE A 180 -15.76 4.17 -0.82
C ILE A 180 -16.99 4.38 -1.70
N ASP A 181 -17.49 5.63 -1.78
CA ASP A 181 -18.76 6.00 -2.43
C ASP A 181 -18.54 6.78 -3.74
#